data_dc7625a386966b894a3a185db1f73334
#
_entry.id   dc7625a386966b894a3a185db1f73334
#
_cell.length_a   1.000
_cell.length_b   1.000
_cell.length_c   1.000
_cell.angle_alpha   90.00
_cell.angle_beta   90.00
_cell.angle_gamma   90.00
#
_symmetry.space_group_name_H-M   'P 1'
#
loop_
_entity.id
_entity.type
_entity.pdbx_description
1 polymer ?
#
loop_
_entity_poly.entity_id
_entity_poly.type
_entity_poly.pdbx_seq_one_letter_code
_entity_poly.pdbx_strand_id
1 'polypeptide(L)'
;MRDPEKLKEEMDERNRKILDVAFELFVDKKIEAVSMGDIARAADVGRATLFRYYPSKLELVIAVCADQWKRYLDGLDARRPISSVHDIPAIDRLIFTMDSYIDMYQNHKALLKYNDNFNYYVTHEGKNNDQLVDFHSSLSVSYTHLRAHET
;
A
#
# COMPACT_ATOMS: atom_id res chain seq x y z
N MET A 1 21.37 20.19 21.02
CA MET A 1 20.87 20.15 19.63
C MET A 1 20.62 18.69 19.27
N ARG A 2 19.42 18.33 18.83
CA ARG A 2 19.13 16.94 18.43
C ARG A 2 19.88 16.64 17.14
N ASP A 3 20.47 15.45 17.08
CA ASP A 3 21.12 14.92 15.88
C ASP A 3 20.06 14.79 14.75
N PRO A 4 20.29 15.37 13.57
CA PRO A 4 19.37 15.30 12.44
C PRO A 4 19.06 13.86 11.97
N GLU A 5 20.05 12.96 12.05
CA GLU A 5 19.87 11.55 11.67
C GLU A 5 18.95 10.84 12.66
N LYS A 6 19.15 11.03 13.95
CA LYS A 6 18.30 10.47 15.00
C LYS A 6 16.87 10.99 14.91
N LEU A 7 16.71 12.28 14.60
CA LEU A 7 15.38 12.86 14.41
C LEU A 7 14.65 12.22 13.21
N LYS A 8 15.37 11.97 12.14
CA LYS A 8 14.82 11.32 10.96
C LYS A 8 14.39 9.87 11.27
N GLU A 9 15.23 9.10 11.95
CA GLU A 9 14.90 7.75 12.39
C GLU A 9 13.63 7.72 13.25
N GLU A 10 13.52 8.61 14.25
CA GLU A 10 12.34 8.73 15.10
C GLU A 10 11.07 9.07 14.29
N MET A 11 11.19 9.89 13.26
CA MET A 11 10.08 10.24 12.35
C MET A 11 9.70 9.04 11.47
N ASP A 12 10.66 8.31 10.94
CA ASP A 12 10.43 7.14 10.11
C ASP A 12 9.79 6.00 10.90
N GLU A 13 10.25 5.73 12.13
CA GLU A 13 9.64 4.76 13.04
C GLU A 13 8.19 5.12 13.38
N ARG A 14 7.93 6.40 13.66
CA ARG A 14 6.58 6.90 13.96
C ARG A 14 5.65 6.76 12.75
N ASN A 15 6.15 7.11 11.57
CA ASN A 15 5.40 6.95 10.33
C ASN A 15 5.09 5.47 10.07
N ARG A 16 6.06 4.59 10.26
CA ARG A 16 5.89 3.14 10.15
C ARG A 16 4.77 2.64 11.06
N LYS A 17 4.79 3.05 12.32
CA LYS A 17 3.76 2.68 13.29
C LYS A 17 2.36 3.16 12.89
N ILE A 18 2.25 4.39 12.37
CA ILE A 18 0.98 4.92 11.87
C ILE A 18 0.44 4.06 10.70
N LEU A 19 1.28 3.73 9.72
CA LEU A 19 0.87 2.92 8.57
C LEU A 19 0.45 1.51 8.97
N ASP A 20 1.20 0.86 9.85
CA ASP A 20 0.91 -0.50 10.32
C ASP A 20 -0.43 -0.55 11.08
N VAL A 21 -0.63 0.36 12.02
CA VAL A 21 -1.87 0.45 12.80
C VAL A 21 -3.07 0.81 11.92
N ALA A 22 -2.90 1.74 10.99
CA ALA A 22 -3.96 2.11 10.05
C ALA A 22 -4.35 0.91 9.17
N PHE A 23 -3.37 0.15 8.66
CA PHE A 23 -3.62 -1.06 7.89
C PHE A 23 -4.44 -2.08 8.68
N GLU A 24 -4.03 -2.41 9.90
CA GLU A 24 -4.75 -3.36 10.77
C GLU A 24 -6.19 -2.92 11.01
N LEU A 25 -6.42 -1.65 11.35
CA LEU A 25 -7.76 -1.11 11.58
C LEU A 25 -8.62 -1.15 10.31
N PHE A 26 -8.06 -0.82 9.15
CA PHE A 26 -8.77 -0.83 7.87
C PHE A 26 -9.09 -2.24 7.38
N VAL A 27 -8.28 -3.23 7.74
CA VAL A 27 -8.55 -4.65 7.46
C VAL A 27 -9.61 -5.22 8.40
N ASP A 28 -9.53 -4.90 9.68
CA ASP A 28 -10.46 -5.39 10.70
C ASP A 28 -11.84 -4.75 10.57
N LYS A 29 -11.88 -3.44 10.43
CA LYS A 29 -13.08 -2.63 10.21
C LYS A 29 -13.05 -2.09 8.78
N LYS A 30 -14.17 -1.74 8.22
CA LYS A 30 -14.17 -1.04 6.92
C LYS A 30 -13.52 0.35 7.06
N ILE A 31 -12.91 0.84 5.98
CA ILE A 31 -12.23 2.15 5.97
C ILE A 31 -13.17 3.26 6.45
N GLU A 32 -14.44 3.22 6.03
CA GLU A 32 -15.46 4.20 6.41
C GLU A 32 -15.69 4.25 7.92
N ALA A 33 -15.59 3.11 8.59
CA ALA A 33 -15.87 2.97 10.03
C ALA A 33 -14.69 3.41 10.93
N VAL A 34 -13.51 3.69 10.36
CA VAL A 34 -12.31 4.08 11.11
C VAL A 34 -12.11 5.58 10.99
N SER A 35 -12.01 6.28 12.12
CA SER A 35 -11.70 7.71 12.17
C SER A 35 -10.19 7.96 12.31
N MET A 36 -9.73 9.16 11.92
CA MET A 36 -8.36 9.61 12.20
C MET A 36 -8.05 9.61 13.71
N GLY A 37 -9.05 9.87 14.55
CA GLY A 37 -8.91 9.79 16.01
C GLY A 37 -8.65 8.37 16.51
N ASP A 38 -9.29 7.36 15.91
CA ASP A 38 -9.05 5.95 16.26
C ASP A 38 -7.61 5.53 15.92
N ILE A 39 -7.15 5.96 14.75
CA ILE A 39 -5.77 5.68 14.30
C ILE A 39 -4.76 6.37 15.21
N ALA A 40 -4.94 7.66 15.53
CA ALA A 40 -4.06 8.39 16.43
C ALA A 40 -3.95 7.72 17.80
N ARG A 41 -5.07 7.29 18.36
CA ARG A 41 -5.14 6.57 19.63
C ARG A 41 -4.41 5.23 19.58
N ALA A 42 -4.67 4.44 18.55
CA ALA A 42 -4.07 3.12 18.39
C ALA A 42 -2.56 3.20 18.07
N ALA A 43 -2.12 4.23 17.35
CA ALA A 43 -0.70 4.48 17.06
C ALA A 43 0.04 5.17 18.22
N ASP A 44 -0.68 5.57 19.28
CA ASP A 44 -0.13 6.34 20.40
C ASP A 44 0.56 7.64 19.95
N VAL A 45 -0.12 8.38 19.09
CA VAL A 45 0.32 9.71 18.61
C VAL A 45 -0.77 10.75 18.84
N GLY A 46 -0.37 12.01 19.03
CA GLY A 46 -1.33 13.11 19.08
C GLY A 46 -2.03 13.31 17.72
N ARG A 47 -3.32 13.72 17.76
CA ARG A 47 -4.08 14.01 16.53
C ARG A 47 -3.36 15.03 15.64
N ALA A 48 -2.83 16.12 16.22
CA ALA A 48 -2.08 17.13 15.49
C ALA A 48 -0.81 16.54 14.82
N THR A 49 -0.16 15.58 15.46
CA THR A 49 0.97 14.87 14.89
C THR A 49 0.54 14.01 13.71
N LEU A 50 -0.54 13.24 13.86
CA LEU A 50 -1.07 12.43 12.75
C LEU A 50 -1.43 13.30 11.55
N PHE A 51 -2.12 14.42 11.75
CA PHE A 51 -2.50 15.33 10.66
C PHE A 51 -1.31 16.05 9.99
N ARG A 52 -0.15 16.13 10.64
CA ARG A 52 1.09 16.59 9.99
C ARG A 52 1.67 15.56 9.03
N TYR A 53 1.52 14.27 9.34
CA TYR A 53 1.94 13.19 8.42
C TYR A 53 0.95 12.99 7.28
N TYR A 54 -0.33 13.03 7.62
CA TYR A 54 -1.43 12.76 6.69
C TYR A 54 -2.55 13.78 6.89
N PRO A 55 -2.57 14.86 6.10
CA PRO A 55 -3.56 15.93 6.23
C PRO A 55 -5.02 15.48 6.10
N SER A 56 -5.27 14.36 5.41
CA SER A 56 -6.59 13.77 5.27
C SER A 56 -6.58 12.25 5.46
N LYS A 57 -7.73 11.69 5.77
CA LYS A 57 -7.93 10.23 5.82
C LYS A 57 -7.63 9.58 4.47
N LEU A 58 -8.01 10.24 3.38
CA LEU A 58 -7.75 9.74 2.03
C LEU A 58 -6.26 9.59 1.74
N GLU A 59 -5.44 10.60 2.10
CA GLU A 59 -3.99 10.53 1.93
C GLU A 59 -3.37 9.39 2.73
N LEU A 60 -3.86 9.15 3.96
CA LEU A 60 -3.44 8.01 4.76
C LEU A 60 -3.85 6.68 4.11
N VAL A 61 -5.08 6.57 3.63
CA VAL A 61 -5.57 5.35 2.94
C VAL A 61 -4.72 5.05 1.70
N ILE A 62 -4.40 6.06 0.89
CA ILE A 62 -3.51 5.90 -0.27
C ILE A 62 -2.11 5.48 0.15
N ALA A 63 -1.55 6.10 1.17
CA ALA A 63 -0.21 5.78 1.68
C ALA A 63 -0.13 4.34 2.21
N VAL A 64 -1.15 3.87 2.92
CA VAL A 64 -1.25 2.48 3.38
C VAL A 64 -1.30 1.52 2.19
N CYS A 65 -2.10 1.83 1.17
CA CYS A 65 -2.17 1.02 -0.05
C CYS A 65 -0.81 0.89 -0.73
N ALA A 66 -0.15 2.02 -0.96
CA ALA A 66 1.17 2.06 -1.59
C ALA A 66 2.23 1.29 -0.78
N ASP A 67 2.23 1.45 0.55
CA ASP A 67 3.16 0.75 1.44
C ASP A 67 2.96 -0.77 1.43
N GLN A 68 1.72 -1.24 1.48
CA GLN A 68 1.42 -2.67 1.49
C GLN A 68 1.78 -3.34 0.15
N TRP A 69 1.47 -2.68 -0.96
CA TRP A 69 1.86 -3.17 -2.29
C TRP A 69 3.36 -3.18 -2.48
N LYS A 70 4.05 -2.12 -2.02
CA LYS A 70 5.52 -2.07 -2.06
C LYS A 70 6.14 -3.25 -1.30
N ARG A 71 5.68 -3.52 -0.08
CA ARG A 71 6.18 -4.65 0.72
C ARG A 71 5.95 -5.99 0.02
N TYR A 72 4.79 -6.18 -0.59
CA TYR A 72 4.48 -7.40 -1.33
C TYR A 72 5.40 -7.55 -2.54
N LEU A 73 5.58 -6.50 -3.33
CA LEU A 73 6.44 -6.50 -4.51
C LEU A 73 7.91 -6.68 -4.15
N ASP A 74 8.39 -6.04 -3.09
CA ASP A 74 9.76 -6.23 -2.58
C ASP A 74 9.97 -7.71 -2.15
N GLY A 75 8.97 -8.33 -1.55
CA GLY A 75 9.00 -9.74 -1.19
C GLY A 75 9.01 -10.68 -2.40
N LEU A 76 8.31 -10.33 -3.47
CA LEU A 76 8.37 -11.06 -4.75
C LEU A 76 9.74 -10.92 -5.40
N ASP A 77 10.27 -9.71 -5.45
CA ASP A 77 11.57 -9.42 -6.06
C ASP A 77 12.72 -10.13 -5.32
N ALA A 78 12.64 -10.23 -3.99
CA ALA A 78 13.61 -10.98 -3.19
C ALA A 78 13.61 -12.49 -3.51
N ARG A 79 12.46 -13.06 -3.89
CA ARG A 79 12.34 -14.48 -4.28
C ARG A 79 12.77 -14.71 -5.73
N ARG A 80 12.45 -13.79 -6.61
CA ARG A 80 12.85 -13.79 -8.02
C ARG A 80 12.89 -12.34 -8.53
N PRO A 81 14.05 -11.81 -8.93
CA PRO A 81 14.15 -10.44 -9.43
C PRO A 81 13.19 -10.20 -10.58
N ILE A 82 12.29 -9.22 -10.42
CA ILE A 82 11.26 -8.89 -11.41
C ILE A 82 11.90 -8.46 -12.74
N SER A 83 13.06 -7.81 -12.65
CA SER A 83 13.86 -7.42 -13.84
C SER A 83 14.27 -8.61 -14.71
N SER A 84 14.45 -9.80 -14.12
CA SER A 84 14.83 -11.02 -14.85
C SER A 84 13.65 -11.76 -15.50
N VAL A 85 12.40 -11.35 -15.19
CA VAL A 85 11.20 -12.02 -15.71
C VAL A 85 11.06 -11.88 -17.24
N HIS A 86 11.61 -10.81 -17.81
CA HIS A 86 11.61 -10.60 -19.27
C HIS A 86 12.60 -11.48 -20.02
N ASP A 87 13.63 -11.99 -19.35
CA ASP A 87 14.72 -12.78 -19.96
C ASP A 87 14.42 -14.29 -19.95
N ILE A 88 13.28 -14.69 -19.39
CA ILE A 88 12.87 -16.10 -19.31
C ILE A 88 11.78 -16.44 -20.34
N PRO A 89 11.66 -17.72 -20.74
CA PRO A 89 10.62 -18.17 -21.64
C PRO A 89 9.20 -17.78 -21.20
N ALA A 90 8.31 -17.54 -22.15
CA ALA A 90 6.94 -17.08 -21.87
C ALA A 90 6.18 -18.04 -20.94
N ILE A 91 6.42 -19.35 -21.06
CA ILE A 91 5.80 -20.35 -20.16
C ILE A 91 6.24 -20.18 -18.70
N ASP A 92 7.53 -19.90 -18.48
CA ASP A 92 8.06 -19.70 -17.13
C ASP A 92 7.54 -18.40 -16.51
N ARG A 93 7.33 -17.36 -17.34
CA ARG A 93 6.66 -16.11 -16.90
C ARG A 93 5.22 -16.38 -16.48
N LEU A 94 4.49 -17.17 -17.25
CA LEU A 94 3.12 -17.56 -16.91
C LEU A 94 3.07 -18.32 -15.58
N ILE A 95 3.94 -19.31 -15.40
CA ILE A 95 4.04 -20.08 -14.16
C ILE A 95 4.35 -19.15 -12.99
N PHE A 96 5.34 -18.26 -13.12
CA PHE A 96 5.69 -17.29 -12.07
C PHE A 96 4.50 -16.39 -11.71
N THR A 97 3.76 -15.91 -12.70
CA THR A 97 2.58 -15.06 -12.48
C THR A 97 1.49 -15.84 -11.75
N MET A 98 1.21 -17.05 -12.15
CA MET A 98 0.21 -17.91 -11.50
C MET A 98 0.62 -18.22 -10.04
N ASP A 99 1.88 -18.58 -9.81
CA ASP A 99 2.41 -18.84 -8.47
C ASP A 99 2.30 -17.61 -7.58
N SER A 100 2.55 -16.42 -8.13
CA SER A 100 2.40 -15.15 -7.40
C SER A 100 0.94 -14.88 -6.99
N TYR A 101 -0.02 -15.17 -7.86
CA TYR A 101 -1.44 -15.08 -7.52
C TYR A 101 -1.83 -16.10 -6.44
N ILE A 102 -1.39 -17.34 -6.57
CA ILE A 102 -1.65 -18.39 -5.57
C ILE A 102 -1.06 -17.98 -4.21
N ASP A 103 0.17 -17.50 -4.18
CA ASP A 103 0.83 -17.00 -2.97
C ASP A 103 0.04 -15.84 -2.33
N MET A 104 -0.43 -14.90 -3.13
CA MET A 104 -1.25 -13.80 -2.65
C MET A 104 -2.52 -14.30 -1.95
N TYR A 105 -3.25 -15.23 -2.58
CA TYR A 105 -4.47 -15.79 -2.00
C TYR A 105 -4.22 -16.66 -0.78
N GLN A 106 -3.11 -17.36 -0.71
CA GLN A 106 -2.78 -18.23 0.41
C GLN A 106 -2.18 -17.48 1.60
N ASN A 107 -1.27 -16.54 1.34
CA ASN A 107 -0.40 -15.98 2.36
C ASN A 107 -0.63 -14.49 2.63
N HIS A 108 -1.35 -13.77 1.75
CA HIS A 108 -1.55 -12.32 1.85
C HIS A 108 -3.03 -11.91 1.91
N LYS A 109 -3.83 -12.68 2.64
CA LYS A 109 -5.29 -12.45 2.77
C LYS A 109 -5.65 -11.06 3.32
N ALA A 110 -4.83 -10.51 4.22
CA ALA A 110 -5.04 -9.17 4.76
C ALA A 110 -4.88 -8.10 3.67
N LEU A 111 -3.90 -8.24 2.76
CA LEU A 111 -3.71 -7.34 1.62
C LEU A 111 -4.91 -7.40 0.68
N LEU A 112 -5.41 -8.58 0.37
CA LEU A 112 -6.60 -8.76 -0.48
C LEU A 112 -7.83 -8.10 0.15
N LYS A 113 -8.07 -8.35 1.44
CA LYS A 113 -9.18 -7.74 2.18
C LYS A 113 -9.06 -6.21 2.23
N TYR A 114 -7.86 -5.70 2.43
CA TYR A 114 -7.60 -4.27 2.37
C TYR A 114 -7.93 -3.71 0.99
N ASN A 115 -7.50 -4.39 -0.07
CA ASN A 115 -7.75 -3.99 -1.45
C ASN A 115 -9.24 -3.88 -1.78
N ASP A 116 -10.03 -4.84 -1.32
CA ASP A 116 -11.50 -4.82 -1.48
C ASP A 116 -12.11 -3.60 -0.74
N ASN A 117 -11.70 -3.37 0.49
CA ASN A 117 -12.13 -2.22 1.28
C ASN A 117 -11.69 -0.90 0.64
N PHE A 118 -10.48 -0.83 0.11
CA PHE A 118 -9.95 0.32 -0.61
C PHE A 118 -10.73 0.62 -1.88
N ASN A 119 -10.98 -0.38 -2.71
CA ASN A 119 -11.76 -0.22 -3.94
C ASN A 119 -13.18 0.26 -3.64
N TYR A 120 -13.81 -0.28 -2.61
CA TYR A 120 -15.12 0.17 -2.17
C TYR A 120 -15.10 1.65 -1.74
N TYR A 121 -14.15 2.01 -0.86
CA TYR A 121 -14.01 3.37 -0.34
C TYR A 121 -13.77 4.39 -1.46
N VAL A 122 -12.88 4.10 -2.37
CA VAL A 122 -12.54 4.96 -3.51
C VAL A 122 -13.73 5.16 -4.44
N THR A 123 -14.47 4.07 -4.72
CA THR A 123 -15.62 4.14 -5.65
C THR A 123 -16.81 4.92 -5.07
N HIS A 124 -16.99 4.89 -3.75
CA HIS A 124 -18.15 5.49 -3.11
C HIS A 124 -17.87 6.88 -2.54
N GLU A 125 -16.68 7.11 -2.01
CA GLU A 125 -16.33 8.38 -1.36
C GLU A 125 -15.32 9.23 -2.16
N GLY A 126 -14.59 8.61 -3.09
CA GLY A 126 -13.49 9.23 -3.84
C GLY A 126 -13.85 9.76 -5.23
N LYS A 127 -15.11 9.74 -5.65
CA LYS A 127 -15.54 10.04 -7.04
C LYS A 127 -15.12 11.38 -7.62
N ASN A 128 -14.67 12.32 -6.82
CA ASN A 128 -14.28 13.67 -7.25
C ASN A 128 -12.87 14.08 -6.79
N ASN A 129 -11.96 13.13 -6.58
CA ASN A 129 -10.64 13.47 -6.07
C ASN A 129 -9.55 13.16 -7.11
N ASP A 130 -8.90 14.22 -7.61
CA ASP A 130 -7.84 14.15 -8.62
C ASP A 130 -6.65 13.27 -8.14
N GLN A 131 -6.35 13.26 -6.84
CA GLN A 131 -5.29 12.43 -6.27
C GLN A 131 -5.55 10.93 -6.44
N LEU A 132 -6.82 10.51 -6.43
CA LEU A 132 -7.18 9.11 -6.69
C LEU A 132 -7.06 8.74 -8.16
N VAL A 133 -7.38 9.67 -9.05
CA VAL A 133 -7.20 9.48 -10.50
C VAL A 133 -5.71 9.32 -10.81
N ASP A 134 -4.87 10.17 -10.23
CA ASP A 134 -3.41 10.11 -10.38
C ASP A 134 -2.82 8.82 -9.78
N PHE A 135 -3.30 8.41 -8.61
CA PHE A 135 -2.86 7.16 -7.98
C PHE A 135 -3.26 5.92 -8.79
N HIS A 136 -4.51 5.84 -9.26
CA HIS A 136 -4.96 4.77 -10.15
C HIS A 136 -4.18 4.75 -11.47
N SER A 137 -3.88 5.91 -12.00
CA SER A 137 -3.06 6.04 -13.21
C SER A 137 -1.64 5.54 -12.97
N SER A 138 -1.04 5.83 -11.82
CA SER A 138 0.30 5.38 -11.46
C SER A 138 0.38 3.87 -11.22
N LEU A 139 -0.65 3.26 -10.60
CA LEU A 139 -0.77 1.80 -10.46
C LEU A 139 -0.99 1.13 -11.82
N SER A 140 -1.84 1.71 -12.65
CA SER A 140 -2.11 1.23 -14.01
C SER A 140 -0.85 1.28 -14.87
N VAL A 141 -0.01 2.31 -14.76
CA VAL A 141 1.28 2.42 -15.46
C VAL A 141 2.25 1.36 -14.97
N SER A 142 2.30 1.06 -13.68
CA SER A 142 3.12 -0.05 -13.16
C SER A 142 2.65 -1.42 -13.69
N TYR A 143 1.33 -1.61 -13.81
CA TYR A 143 0.75 -2.83 -14.43
C TYR A 143 0.91 -2.86 -15.96
N THR A 144 0.84 -1.71 -16.64
CA THR A 144 1.01 -1.63 -18.09
C THR A 144 2.47 -1.69 -18.52
N HIS A 145 3.44 -1.28 -17.69
CA HIS A 145 4.85 -1.56 -17.95
C HIS A 145 5.16 -3.07 -17.94
N LEU A 146 4.44 -3.86 -17.16
CA LEU A 146 4.47 -5.31 -17.25
C LEU A 146 3.80 -5.83 -18.54
N ARG A 147 2.90 -5.06 -19.15
CA ARG A 147 2.13 -5.41 -20.36
C ARG A 147 2.65 -4.78 -21.65
N ALA A 148 3.28 -3.61 -21.59
CA ALA A 148 3.66 -2.82 -22.78
C ALA A 148 4.93 -3.30 -23.51
N HIS A 149 5.58 -4.36 -23.05
CA HIS A 149 6.67 -5.03 -23.77
C HIS A 149 6.20 -6.33 -24.47
N GLU A 150 4.89 -6.53 -24.65
CA GLU A 150 4.33 -7.66 -25.38
C GLU A 150 4.04 -7.37 -26.87
N THR A 151 4.59 -6.29 -27.41
CA THR A 151 4.55 -6.06 -28.88
C THR A 151 5.93 -5.93 -29.43
#